data_1db6b5212c719169c9b41a40c61f25f9
#
_entry.id   1db6b5212c719169c9b41a40c61f25f9
#
_cell.length_a   1.000
_cell.length_b   1.000
_cell.length_c   1.000
_cell.angle_alpha   90.00
_cell.angle_beta   90.00
_cell.angle_gamma   90.00
#
_symmetry.space_group_name_H-M   'P 1'
#
loop_
_entity.id
_entity.type
_entity.pdbx_description
1 polymer ?
#
loop_
_entity_poly.entity_id
_entity_poly.type
_entity_poly.pdbx_seq_one_letter_code
_entity_poly.pdbx_strand_id
1 'polypeptide(L)'
;VKMGQYVNAIIKDDDSLWIWDDVGIGPKSNGNMVKIDDNVKQVALSDHDVVYIKDNGEMWALGLDYWGAIGIKENAGRFEQAQKVGENVEYISINGYEVYAILNNGELYRRRGTIYEDEFDDEASWINGAEKILDHVQFMSTPLVYYTVLKTDGSVWTWGDNFSGRLGNGTLKNSNMPEQVIDNAKQVSTSRTHAAVLKNDGTLWMWGDNKYGELGDGTTKCSVVPKEIKVSGSGFLGME
;
A
#
# COMPACT_ATOMS: atom_id res chain seq x y z
N VAL A 1 3.42 10.22 -10.87
CA VAL A 1 2.06 10.76 -10.71
C VAL A 1 1.23 9.78 -9.92
N LYS A 2 0.48 10.26 -8.94
CA LYS A 2 -0.57 9.53 -8.21
C LYS A 2 -1.89 10.26 -8.39
N MET A 3 -2.99 9.52 -8.51
CA MET A 3 -4.32 10.08 -8.67
C MET A 3 -5.24 9.48 -7.60
N GLY A 4 -5.85 10.36 -6.81
CA GLY A 4 -6.94 10.04 -5.89
C GLY A 4 -8.28 10.51 -6.47
N GLN A 5 -9.36 10.33 -5.71
CA GLN A 5 -10.69 10.78 -6.17
C GLN A 5 -10.80 12.31 -6.14
N TYR A 6 -10.26 12.96 -5.12
CA TYR A 6 -10.38 14.42 -4.91
C TYR A 6 -9.04 15.14 -4.87
N VAL A 7 -7.94 14.43 -4.64
CA VAL A 7 -6.59 14.98 -4.62
C VAL A 7 -5.68 14.21 -5.56
N ASN A 8 -4.83 14.94 -6.25
CA ASN A 8 -3.82 14.38 -7.14
C ASN A 8 -2.45 14.90 -6.73
N ALA A 9 -1.41 14.11 -6.98
CA ALA A 9 -0.04 14.46 -6.64
C ALA A 9 0.95 14.02 -7.72
N ILE A 10 2.01 14.80 -7.85
CA ILE A 10 3.17 14.47 -8.66
C ILE A 10 4.45 14.78 -7.87
N ILE A 11 5.40 13.87 -7.91
CA ILE A 11 6.79 14.14 -7.59
C ILE A 11 7.49 14.39 -8.93
N LYS A 12 8.15 15.55 -9.07
CA LYS A 12 8.90 15.92 -10.26
C LYS A 12 10.32 15.33 -10.23
N ASP A 13 11.06 15.51 -11.31
CA ASP A 13 12.44 15.03 -11.45
C ASP A 13 13.44 15.73 -10.51
N ASP A 14 13.03 16.85 -9.90
CA ASP A 14 13.77 17.58 -8.87
C ASP A 14 13.35 17.19 -7.45
N ASP A 15 12.64 16.08 -7.28
CA ASP A 15 12.10 15.54 -6.04
C ASP A 15 11.13 16.48 -5.30
N SER A 16 10.61 17.52 -5.98
CA SER A 16 9.57 18.37 -5.43
C SER A 16 8.19 17.76 -5.55
N LEU A 17 7.42 17.77 -4.44
CA LEU A 17 6.03 17.33 -4.38
C LEU A 17 5.08 18.47 -4.72
N TRP A 18 4.19 18.24 -5.66
CA TRP A 18 3.12 19.14 -6.06
C TRP A 18 1.78 18.44 -5.97
N ILE A 19 0.76 19.15 -5.49
CA ILE A 19 -0.62 18.65 -5.44
C ILE A 19 -1.57 19.62 -6.13
N TRP A 20 -2.73 19.10 -6.55
CA TRP A 20 -3.90 19.88 -6.95
C TRP A 20 -5.15 19.11 -6.53
N ASP A 21 -6.16 19.84 -6.08
CA ASP A 21 -7.39 19.28 -5.54
C ASP A 21 -8.60 20.18 -5.83
N ASP A 22 -9.79 19.57 -5.74
CA ASP A 22 -11.08 20.26 -5.89
C ASP A 22 -11.76 20.57 -4.55
N VAL A 23 -11.20 20.07 -3.43
CA VAL A 23 -11.84 20.11 -2.09
C VAL A 23 -11.03 20.91 -1.06
N GLY A 24 -9.89 21.48 -1.43
CA GLY A 24 -9.08 22.34 -0.58
C GLY A 24 -8.32 21.58 0.51
N ILE A 25 -7.73 20.44 0.18
CA ILE A 25 -6.95 19.60 1.10
C ILE A 25 -5.60 20.23 1.45
N GLY A 26 -5.14 21.16 0.68
CA GLY A 26 -3.88 21.85 0.88
C GLY A 26 -4.04 23.36 0.85
N PRO A 27 -2.94 24.09 0.64
CA PRO A 27 -2.99 25.53 0.37
C PRO A 27 -3.95 25.75 -0.81
N LYS A 28 -4.83 26.75 -0.71
CA LYS A 28 -5.88 27.04 -1.72
C LYS A 28 -5.31 27.01 -3.13
N SER A 29 -5.54 25.91 -3.83
CA SER A 29 -5.02 25.68 -5.18
C SER A 29 -5.85 26.37 -6.25
N ASN A 30 -7.16 26.59 -6.00
CA ASN A 30 -8.13 27.03 -7.00
C ASN A 30 -8.01 26.25 -8.33
N GLY A 31 -7.75 24.94 -8.24
CA GLY A 31 -7.50 24.06 -9.37
C GLY A 31 -6.09 24.11 -9.96
N ASN A 32 -5.20 24.93 -9.41
CA ASN A 32 -3.80 25.01 -9.84
C ASN A 32 -2.91 24.05 -9.04
N MET A 33 -1.80 23.62 -9.63
CA MET A 33 -0.78 22.87 -8.93
C MET A 33 -0.06 23.74 -7.90
N VAL A 34 0.02 23.28 -6.66
CA VAL A 34 0.73 23.93 -5.56
C VAL A 34 1.88 23.06 -5.10
N LYS A 35 3.06 23.66 -4.96
CA LYS A 35 4.22 22.98 -4.37
C LYS A 35 4.01 22.81 -2.87
N ILE A 36 4.25 21.60 -2.38
CA ILE A 36 4.09 21.23 -0.96
C ILE A 36 5.44 21.13 -0.27
N ASP A 37 6.39 20.38 -0.84
CA ASP A 37 7.69 20.14 -0.21
C ASP A 37 8.76 19.76 -1.23
N ASP A 38 10.00 19.62 -0.76
CA ASP A 38 11.18 19.18 -1.50
C ASP A 38 11.75 17.89 -0.90
N ASN A 39 12.58 17.20 -1.67
CA ASN A 39 13.26 15.94 -1.30
C ASN A 39 12.27 14.84 -0.94
N VAL A 40 11.20 14.71 -1.74
CA VAL A 40 10.14 13.73 -1.52
C VAL A 40 10.41 12.47 -2.33
N LYS A 41 10.58 11.35 -1.63
CA LYS A 41 10.84 10.01 -2.19
C LYS A 41 9.56 9.32 -2.65
N GLN A 42 8.49 9.41 -1.87
CA GLN A 42 7.23 8.72 -2.15
C GLN A 42 6.03 9.51 -1.66
N VAL A 43 4.92 9.42 -2.37
CA VAL A 43 3.61 9.95 -1.95
C VAL A 43 2.54 8.85 -2.06
N ALA A 44 1.64 8.81 -1.09
CA ALA A 44 0.44 7.98 -1.07
C ALA A 44 -0.78 8.87 -0.82
N LEU A 45 -1.89 8.55 -1.48
CA LEU A 45 -3.12 9.34 -1.44
C LEU A 45 -4.28 8.48 -0.98
N SER A 46 -5.13 9.04 -0.11
CA SER A 46 -6.53 8.63 0.05
C SER A 46 -7.43 9.60 -0.73
N ASP A 47 -8.74 9.50 -0.51
CA ASP A 47 -9.68 10.45 -1.12
C ASP A 47 -9.48 11.88 -0.62
N HIS A 48 -9.02 12.05 0.62
CA HIS A 48 -8.94 13.34 1.31
C HIS A 48 -7.61 13.60 2.00
N ASP A 49 -6.62 12.72 1.86
CA ASP A 49 -5.36 12.84 2.55
C ASP A 49 -4.17 12.59 1.63
N VAL A 50 -3.10 13.27 1.92
CA VAL A 50 -1.78 13.11 1.31
C VAL A 50 -0.79 12.72 2.39
N VAL A 51 -0.17 11.56 2.25
CA VAL A 51 0.93 11.12 3.10
C VAL A 51 2.17 10.96 2.22
N TYR A 52 3.30 11.47 2.64
CA TYR A 52 4.54 11.34 1.88
C TYR A 52 5.75 11.10 2.79
N ILE A 53 6.79 10.53 2.22
CA ILE A 53 8.09 10.36 2.87
C ILE A 53 9.16 11.11 2.11
N LYS A 54 10.10 11.67 2.86
CA LYS A 54 11.28 12.37 2.35
C LYS A 54 12.46 11.40 2.24
N ASP A 55 13.51 11.80 1.53
CA ASP A 55 14.73 11.00 1.38
C ASP A 55 15.41 10.66 2.70
N ASN A 56 15.23 11.51 3.72
CA ASN A 56 15.75 11.27 5.06
C ASN A 56 14.90 10.32 5.92
N GLY A 57 13.81 9.79 5.37
CA GLY A 57 12.89 8.87 6.06
C GLY A 57 11.85 9.55 6.95
N GLU A 58 11.74 10.87 6.93
CA GLU A 58 10.65 11.56 7.60
C GLU A 58 9.33 11.33 6.88
N MET A 59 8.28 11.02 7.63
CA MET A 59 6.90 10.88 7.16
C MET A 59 6.12 12.15 7.49
N TRP A 60 5.47 12.69 6.49
CA TRP A 60 4.69 13.92 6.56
C TRP A 60 3.29 13.69 6.02
N ALA A 61 2.32 14.46 6.50
CA ALA A 61 0.95 14.37 6.03
C ALA A 61 0.23 15.71 5.99
N LEU A 62 -0.76 15.82 5.12
CA LEU A 62 -1.75 16.90 5.05
C LEU A 62 -3.07 16.34 4.56
N GLY A 63 -4.18 17.02 4.89
CA GLY A 63 -5.51 16.56 4.50
C GLY A 63 -6.56 16.76 5.56
N LEU A 64 -7.59 15.94 5.52
CA LEU A 64 -8.75 16.06 6.41
C LEU A 64 -8.75 15.07 7.57
N ASP A 65 -7.90 14.03 7.52
CA ASP A 65 -7.81 12.94 8.52
C ASP A 65 -9.16 12.54 9.14
N TYR A 66 -10.20 12.47 8.30
CA TYR A 66 -11.58 12.18 8.74
C TYR A 66 -11.69 10.94 9.61
N TRP A 67 -10.78 10.00 9.41
CA TRP A 67 -10.79 8.70 10.08
C TRP A 67 -9.76 8.59 11.19
N GLY A 68 -8.92 9.61 11.40
CA GLY A 68 -7.84 9.57 12.38
C GLY A 68 -6.69 8.60 12.04
N ALA A 69 -6.63 8.10 10.80
CA ALA A 69 -5.60 7.13 10.38
C ALA A 69 -4.20 7.75 10.30
N ILE A 70 -4.12 9.04 10.09
CA ILE A 70 -2.85 9.79 10.09
C ILE A 70 -2.42 10.12 11.53
N GLY A 71 -3.36 10.28 12.45
CA GLY A 71 -3.11 10.51 13.86
C GLY A 71 -2.65 11.89 14.21
N ILE A 72 -3.14 12.91 13.52
CA ILE A 72 -2.86 14.30 13.81
C ILE A 72 -4.00 14.88 14.65
N LYS A 73 -3.63 15.54 15.77
CA LYS A 73 -4.55 15.91 16.87
C LYS A 73 -5.19 17.28 16.82
N GLU A 74 -4.94 18.14 15.84
CA GLU A 74 -5.42 19.52 15.93
C GLU A 74 -6.68 19.83 15.15
N ASN A 75 -7.62 20.50 15.85
CA ASN A 75 -8.73 21.31 15.32
C ASN A 75 -9.57 20.70 14.19
N ALA A 76 -10.39 19.69 14.50
CA ALA A 76 -11.42 19.16 13.59
C ALA A 76 -10.90 18.63 12.23
N GLY A 77 -9.70 18.07 12.23
CA GLY A 77 -9.27 17.18 11.13
C GLY A 77 -8.93 17.86 9.80
N ARG A 78 -8.54 19.12 9.75
CA ARG A 78 -8.11 19.76 8.50
C ARG A 78 -6.71 20.36 8.62
N PHE A 79 -5.78 19.85 7.82
CA PHE A 79 -4.41 20.35 7.76
C PHE A 79 -4.13 20.94 6.39
N GLU A 80 -4.16 22.27 6.31
CA GLU A 80 -3.79 23.02 5.09
C GLU A 80 -2.26 23.05 4.86
N GLN A 81 -1.48 22.71 5.90
CA GLN A 81 -0.02 22.61 5.84
C GLN A 81 0.43 21.22 6.27
N ALA A 82 1.46 20.71 5.60
CA ALA A 82 2.04 19.42 5.93
C ALA A 82 2.59 19.40 7.36
N GLN A 83 2.29 18.35 8.11
CA GLN A 83 2.77 18.09 9.45
C GLN A 83 3.69 16.86 9.44
N LYS A 84 4.80 16.89 10.16
CA LYS A 84 5.63 15.72 10.38
C LYS A 84 4.90 14.76 11.33
N VAL A 85 4.69 13.53 10.90
CA VAL A 85 3.92 12.52 11.65
C VAL A 85 4.76 11.29 12.02
N GLY A 86 5.94 11.10 11.44
CA GLY A 86 6.81 9.98 11.74
C GLY A 86 8.21 10.14 11.17
N GLU A 87 9.05 9.15 11.46
CA GLU A 87 10.43 9.08 10.99
C GLU A 87 10.91 7.65 10.85
N ASN A 88 12.06 7.44 10.22
CA ASN A 88 12.62 6.12 9.92
C ASN A 88 11.74 5.27 8.99
N VAL A 89 10.97 5.91 8.12
CA VAL A 89 10.03 5.26 7.21
C VAL A 89 10.65 5.07 5.83
N GLU A 90 10.59 3.85 5.32
CA GLU A 90 11.11 3.46 3.99
C GLU A 90 10.00 3.42 2.93
N TYR A 91 8.80 3.02 3.32
CA TYR A 91 7.66 2.85 2.42
C TYR A 91 6.35 3.18 3.11
N ILE A 92 5.41 3.78 2.38
CA ILE A 92 4.04 4.07 2.84
C ILE A 92 3.01 3.60 1.84
N SER A 93 1.85 3.21 2.39
CA SER A 93 0.62 3.00 1.62
C SER A 93 -0.57 3.46 2.45
N ILE A 94 -1.56 4.04 1.79
CA ILE A 94 -2.82 4.43 2.39
C ILE A 94 -3.97 3.76 1.64
N ASN A 95 -4.93 3.28 2.37
CA ASN A 95 -6.13 2.65 1.83
C ASN A 95 -7.35 3.10 2.64
N GLY A 96 -8.04 4.12 2.14
CA GLY A 96 -9.20 4.70 2.80
C GLY A 96 -8.89 5.18 4.22
N TYR A 97 -9.15 4.33 5.20
CA TYR A 97 -9.00 4.60 6.64
C TYR A 97 -7.82 3.84 7.29
N GLU A 98 -6.94 3.26 6.52
CA GLU A 98 -5.73 2.58 7.03
C GLU A 98 -4.47 3.16 6.39
N VAL A 99 -3.48 3.46 7.21
CA VAL A 99 -2.13 3.83 6.79
C VAL A 99 -1.18 2.70 7.17
N TYR A 100 -0.43 2.23 6.20
CA TYR A 100 0.66 1.27 6.39
C TYR A 100 2.00 1.95 6.19
N ALA A 101 2.97 1.61 7.04
CA ALA A 101 4.34 2.04 6.89
C ALA A 101 5.31 0.87 7.12
N ILE A 102 6.32 0.76 6.25
CA ILE A 102 7.47 -0.11 6.47
C ILE A 102 8.60 0.81 6.98
N LEU A 103 9.14 0.50 8.14
CA LEU A 103 10.27 1.21 8.71
C LEU A 103 11.58 0.74 8.08
N ASN A 104 12.64 1.53 8.22
CA ASN A 104 13.99 1.23 7.71
C ASN A 104 14.58 -0.09 8.25
N ASN A 105 14.07 -0.58 9.38
CA ASN A 105 14.45 -1.89 9.95
C ASN A 105 13.62 -3.06 9.39
N GLY A 106 12.72 -2.81 8.44
CA GLY A 106 11.85 -3.81 7.82
C GLY A 106 10.60 -4.17 8.64
N GLU A 107 10.30 -3.45 9.70
CA GLU A 107 9.05 -3.65 10.44
C GLU A 107 7.88 -2.98 9.72
N LEU A 108 6.78 -3.73 9.54
CA LEU A 108 5.53 -3.23 8.98
C LEU A 108 4.57 -2.87 10.10
N TYR A 109 4.12 -1.64 10.10
CA TYR A 109 3.09 -1.12 10.98
C TYR A 109 1.83 -0.74 10.21
N ARG A 110 0.70 -0.80 10.92
CA ARG A 110 -0.61 -0.33 10.45
C ARG A 110 -1.22 0.57 11.48
N ARG A 111 -1.76 1.70 11.07
CA ARG A 111 -2.68 2.50 11.87
C ARG A 111 -4.04 2.53 11.19
N ARG A 112 -5.08 2.20 11.95
CA ARG A 112 -6.49 2.32 11.54
C ARG A 112 -7.06 3.61 12.04
N GLY A 113 -7.83 4.26 11.20
CA GLY A 113 -8.70 5.33 11.64
C GLY A 113 -9.88 4.77 12.44
N THR A 114 -10.23 5.47 13.50
CA THR A 114 -11.40 5.15 14.34
C THR A 114 -12.29 6.38 14.43
N ILE A 115 -13.59 6.21 14.15
CA ILE A 115 -14.56 7.32 14.17
C ILE A 115 -14.92 7.75 15.60
N TYR A 116 -14.50 6.98 16.63
CA TYR A 116 -15.10 7.06 17.99
C TYR A 116 -14.10 7.04 19.15
N GLU A 117 -12.79 7.17 18.94
CA GLU A 117 -11.86 7.16 20.07
C GLU A 117 -11.49 8.59 20.48
N ASP A 118 -12.04 9.01 21.63
CA ASP A 118 -11.74 10.26 22.33
C ASP A 118 -10.31 10.28 22.95
N GLU A 119 -9.55 9.19 22.84
CA GLU A 119 -8.20 9.06 23.40
C GLU A 119 -7.14 9.10 22.28
N PHE A 120 -6.83 10.29 21.85
CA PHE A 120 -5.61 10.53 21.08
C PHE A 120 -4.45 10.75 22.05
N ASP A 121 -3.34 10.08 21.81
CA ASP A 121 -2.12 10.23 22.59
C ASP A 121 -1.51 11.63 22.37
N ASP A 122 -0.97 12.26 23.43
CA ASP A 122 -0.51 13.66 23.40
C ASP A 122 0.76 13.89 22.57
N GLU A 123 1.44 12.85 22.14
CA GLU A 123 2.57 12.96 21.24
C GLU A 123 2.15 12.76 19.78
N ALA A 124 2.36 13.77 18.95
CA ALA A 124 2.08 13.76 17.52
C ALA A 124 3.06 12.81 16.78
N SER A 125 2.92 11.51 17.04
CA SER A 125 3.68 10.46 16.37
C SER A 125 2.75 9.38 15.85
N TRP A 126 2.77 9.17 14.53
CA TRP A 126 1.98 8.15 13.87
C TRP A 126 2.19 6.75 14.48
N ILE A 127 3.43 6.44 14.86
CA ILE A 127 3.81 5.11 15.35
C ILE A 127 3.17 4.77 16.72
N ASN A 128 2.89 5.77 17.56
CA ASN A 128 2.33 5.52 18.91
C ASN A 128 0.92 4.94 18.87
N GLY A 129 0.15 5.20 17.81
CA GLY A 129 -1.17 4.61 17.59
C GLY A 129 -1.18 3.48 16.56
N ALA A 130 -0.02 3.01 16.11
CA ALA A 130 0.10 2.00 15.07
C ALA A 130 0.37 0.61 15.65
N GLU A 131 -0.25 -0.40 15.04
CA GLU A 131 -0.07 -1.81 15.37
C GLU A 131 1.04 -2.40 14.50
N LYS A 132 2.03 -3.10 15.11
CA LYS A 132 3.02 -3.86 14.37
C LYS A 132 2.40 -5.12 13.79
N ILE A 133 2.55 -5.33 12.48
CA ILE A 133 1.93 -6.43 11.73
C ILE A 133 2.94 -7.53 11.41
N LEU A 134 4.09 -7.17 10.86
CA LEU A 134 5.12 -8.13 10.41
C LEU A 134 6.52 -7.55 10.56
N ASP A 135 7.50 -8.45 10.61
CA ASP A 135 8.94 -8.17 10.57
C ASP A 135 9.55 -8.58 9.23
N HIS A 136 10.70 -8.00 8.90
CA HIS A 136 11.53 -8.36 7.74
C HIS A 136 10.78 -8.19 6.41
N VAL A 137 9.95 -7.15 6.32
CA VAL A 137 9.19 -6.82 5.12
C VAL A 137 10.09 -6.11 4.12
N GLN A 138 10.10 -6.63 2.88
CA GLN A 138 10.81 -6.04 1.75
C GLN A 138 9.88 -5.23 0.85
N PHE A 139 8.65 -5.70 0.66
CA PHE A 139 7.69 -5.10 -0.26
C PHE A 139 6.26 -5.36 0.20
N MET A 140 5.38 -4.38 -0.01
CA MET A 140 3.95 -4.50 0.24
C MET A 140 3.15 -4.01 -0.96
N SER A 141 2.09 -4.72 -1.30
CA SER A 141 1.08 -4.31 -2.28
C SER A 141 -0.30 -4.27 -1.63
N THR A 142 -1.04 -3.20 -1.91
CA THR A 142 -2.35 -2.92 -1.29
C THR A 142 -3.41 -2.61 -2.35
N PRO A 143 -3.85 -3.60 -3.15
CA PRO A 143 -4.87 -3.37 -4.16
C PRO A 143 -6.28 -3.30 -3.55
N LEU A 144 -6.64 -2.19 -2.94
CA LEU A 144 -7.94 -1.81 -2.36
C LEU A 144 -8.35 -2.55 -1.07
N VAL A 145 -8.59 -3.87 -1.10
CA VAL A 145 -9.29 -4.57 -0.02
C VAL A 145 -8.56 -5.81 0.52
N TYR A 146 -7.41 -6.13 -0.04
CA TYR A 146 -6.53 -7.17 0.48
C TYR A 146 -5.07 -6.73 0.39
N TYR A 147 -4.21 -7.40 1.12
CA TYR A 147 -2.82 -7.03 1.29
C TYR A 147 -1.92 -8.21 0.96
N THR A 148 -0.80 -7.91 0.35
CA THR A 148 0.23 -8.90 0.04
C THR A 148 1.59 -8.33 0.43
N VAL A 149 2.35 -9.11 1.17
CA VAL A 149 3.69 -8.77 1.63
C VAL A 149 4.68 -9.80 1.15
N LEU A 150 5.81 -9.35 0.61
CA LEU A 150 7.01 -10.14 0.38
C LEU A 150 8.01 -9.82 1.48
N LYS A 151 8.50 -10.84 2.18
CA LYS A 151 9.55 -10.70 3.20
C LYS A 151 10.93 -10.96 2.60
N THR A 152 11.95 -10.53 3.32
CA THR A 152 13.37 -10.69 2.90
C THR A 152 13.83 -12.14 2.79
N ASP A 153 13.13 -13.07 3.45
CA ASP A 153 13.36 -14.52 3.36
C ASP A 153 12.67 -15.16 2.14
N GLY A 154 11.96 -14.38 1.33
CA GLY A 154 11.22 -14.84 0.18
C GLY A 154 9.84 -15.42 0.49
N SER A 155 9.37 -15.36 1.74
CA SER A 155 8.00 -15.75 2.07
C SER A 155 7.00 -14.67 1.67
N VAL A 156 5.84 -15.07 1.13
CA VAL A 156 4.72 -14.19 0.75
C VAL A 156 3.56 -14.41 1.70
N TRP A 157 3.06 -13.31 2.25
CA TRP A 157 1.99 -13.25 3.23
C TRP A 157 0.81 -12.45 2.69
N THR A 158 -0.42 -12.91 2.95
CA THR A 158 -1.64 -12.25 2.49
C THR A 158 -2.68 -12.17 3.59
N TRP A 159 -3.52 -11.14 3.57
CA TRP A 159 -4.69 -10.98 4.44
C TRP A 159 -5.69 -9.99 3.82
N GLY A 160 -6.86 -9.86 4.42
CA GLY A 160 -7.94 -8.99 3.98
C GLY A 160 -9.11 -9.74 3.38
N ASP A 161 -9.77 -9.15 2.40
CA ASP A 161 -10.89 -9.75 1.68
C ASP A 161 -10.42 -10.89 0.78
N ASN A 162 -11.20 -11.99 0.75
CA ASN A 162 -10.86 -13.21 0.00
C ASN A 162 -11.88 -13.59 -1.07
N PHE A 163 -12.53 -12.62 -1.66
CA PHE A 163 -13.41 -12.88 -2.80
C PHE A 163 -12.63 -13.54 -3.95
N SER A 164 -13.15 -14.63 -4.50
CA SER A 164 -12.53 -15.45 -5.55
C SER A 164 -11.17 -16.09 -5.18
N GLY A 165 -10.84 -16.21 -3.88
CA GLY A 165 -9.62 -16.87 -3.45
C GLY A 165 -8.33 -16.02 -3.64
N ARG A 166 -8.45 -14.70 -3.72
CA ARG A 166 -7.31 -13.78 -3.95
C ARG A 166 -6.23 -13.84 -2.88
N LEU A 167 -6.52 -14.35 -1.68
CA LEU A 167 -5.51 -14.56 -0.64
C LEU A 167 -4.61 -15.76 -0.92
N GLY A 168 -5.06 -16.76 -1.66
CA GLY A 168 -4.26 -17.97 -1.96
C GLY A 168 -4.04 -18.90 -0.77
N ASN A 169 -4.81 -18.75 0.32
CA ASN A 169 -4.67 -19.49 1.58
C ASN A 169 -5.48 -20.80 1.62
N GLY A 170 -5.97 -21.30 0.49
CA GLY A 170 -6.77 -22.54 0.39
C GLY A 170 -8.24 -22.37 0.73
N THR A 171 -8.70 -21.14 1.00
CA THR A 171 -10.07 -20.86 1.40
C THR A 171 -10.71 -19.75 0.55
N LEU A 172 -11.99 -19.47 0.80
CA LEU A 172 -12.71 -18.29 0.30
C LEU A 172 -13.08 -17.33 1.46
N LYS A 173 -12.54 -17.58 2.67
CA LYS A 173 -12.84 -16.76 3.84
C LYS A 173 -11.86 -15.61 3.95
N ASN A 174 -12.36 -14.43 4.30
CA ASN A 174 -11.53 -13.28 4.65
C ASN A 174 -10.62 -13.62 5.83
N SER A 175 -9.43 -13.05 5.85
CA SER A 175 -8.50 -13.15 6.98
C SER A 175 -8.12 -11.75 7.48
N ASN A 176 -8.27 -11.53 8.78
CA ASN A 176 -7.86 -10.27 9.41
C ASN A 176 -6.37 -10.27 9.82
N MET A 177 -5.72 -11.44 9.77
CA MET A 177 -4.32 -11.63 10.14
C MET A 177 -3.51 -12.11 8.95
N PRO A 178 -2.23 -11.73 8.83
CA PRO A 178 -1.34 -12.25 7.79
C PRO A 178 -1.22 -13.77 7.83
N GLU A 179 -1.37 -14.41 6.68
CA GLU A 179 -1.17 -15.85 6.48
C GLU A 179 -0.12 -16.08 5.39
N GLN A 180 0.86 -16.94 5.66
CA GLN A 180 1.87 -17.32 4.69
C GLN A 180 1.24 -18.24 3.62
N VAL A 181 1.45 -17.90 2.33
CA VAL A 181 0.82 -18.63 1.22
C VAL A 181 1.80 -19.30 0.28
N ILE A 182 3.00 -18.75 0.13
CA ILE A 182 4.06 -19.32 -0.72
C ILE A 182 5.43 -18.84 -0.22
N ASP A 183 6.47 -19.56 -0.56
CA ASP A 183 7.86 -19.24 -0.23
C ASP A 183 8.75 -19.15 -1.50
N ASN A 184 10.04 -18.83 -1.27
CA ASN A 184 11.06 -18.72 -2.30
C ASN A 184 10.72 -17.71 -3.40
N ALA A 185 9.95 -16.68 -3.07
CA ALA A 185 9.56 -15.62 -3.98
C ALA A 185 10.71 -14.63 -4.19
N LYS A 186 10.92 -14.24 -5.45
CA LYS A 186 11.79 -13.15 -5.88
C LYS A 186 11.01 -11.85 -6.05
N GLN A 187 9.77 -11.97 -6.55
CA GLN A 187 8.92 -10.84 -6.87
C GLN A 187 7.45 -11.23 -6.72
N VAL A 188 6.62 -10.29 -6.27
CA VAL A 188 5.17 -10.40 -6.22
C VAL A 188 4.53 -9.25 -6.98
N SER A 189 3.43 -9.55 -7.66
CA SER A 189 2.58 -8.56 -8.31
C SER A 189 1.13 -8.91 -8.02
N THR A 190 0.33 -7.91 -7.68
CA THR A 190 -1.08 -8.13 -7.36
C THR A 190 -1.98 -7.19 -8.14
N SER A 191 -3.12 -7.71 -8.53
CA SER A 191 -4.23 -6.95 -9.06
C SER A 191 -5.35 -6.87 -8.02
N ARG A 192 -6.48 -6.31 -8.38
CA ARG A 192 -7.67 -6.28 -7.51
C ARG A 192 -8.20 -7.68 -7.15
N THR A 193 -7.98 -8.69 -7.99
CA THR A 193 -8.68 -9.99 -7.91
C THR A 193 -7.76 -11.21 -7.94
N HIS A 194 -6.51 -11.06 -8.34
CA HIS A 194 -5.54 -12.15 -8.47
C HIS A 194 -4.13 -11.69 -8.16
N ALA A 195 -3.25 -12.63 -7.91
CA ALA A 195 -1.84 -12.39 -7.60
C ALA A 195 -0.93 -13.28 -8.44
N ALA A 196 0.28 -12.80 -8.67
CA ALA A 196 1.36 -13.50 -9.34
C ALA A 196 2.64 -13.43 -8.52
N VAL A 197 3.37 -14.53 -8.45
CA VAL A 197 4.69 -14.64 -7.82
C VAL A 197 5.68 -15.24 -8.80
N LEU A 198 6.79 -14.55 -9.01
CA LEU A 198 7.97 -15.11 -9.64
C LEU A 198 8.89 -15.65 -8.54
N LYS A 199 9.20 -16.93 -8.58
CA LYS A 199 10.15 -17.57 -7.66
C LYS A 199 11.60 -17.37 -8.08
N ASN A 200 12.52 -17.61 -7.16
CA ASN A 200 13.97 -17.53 -7.42
C ASN A 200 14.46 -18.58 -8.45
N ASP A 201 13.76 -19.69 -8.60
CA ASP A 201 14.03 -20.72 -9.61
C ASP A 201 13.48 -20.38 -11.00
N GLY A 202 12.85 -19.21 -11.17
CA GLY A 202 12.27 -18.73 -12.42
C GLY A 202 10.86 -19.24 -12.70
N THR A 203 10.23 -20.02 -11.80
CA THR A 203 8.86 -20.46 -11.96
C THR A 203 7.87 -19.36 -11.65
N LEU A 204 6.77 -19.29 -12.42
CA LEU A 204 5.67 -18.36 -12.23
C LEU A 204 4.51 -19.06 -11.52
N TRP A 205 3.99 -18.45 -10.46
CA TRP A 205 2.87 -18.93 -9.68
C TRP A 205 1.76 -17.89 -9.62
N MET A 206 0.51 -18.32 -9.81
CA MET A 206 -0.64 -17.43 -9.79
C MET A 206 -1.82 -18.04 -9.03
N TRP A 207 -2.69 -17.14 -8.49
CA TRP A 207 -3.92 -17.54 -7.81
C TRP A 207 -4.93 -16.39 -7.79
N GLY A 208 -6.16 -16.66 -7.38
CA GLY A 208 -7.27 -15.74 -7.32
C GLY A 208 -8.28 -15.95 -8.44
N ASP A 209 -8.93 -14.88 -8.87
CA ASP A 209 -9.94 -14.91 -9.93
C ASP A 209 -9.34 -15.32 -11.28
N ASN A 210 -10.13 -16.08 -12.03
CA ASN A 210 -9.75 -16.56 -13.37
C ASN A 210 -10.94 -16.59 -14.33
N LYS A 211 -11.95 -15.78 -14.06
CA LYS A 211 -13.20 -15.79 -14.85
C LYS A 211 -12.96 -15.54 -16.33
N TYR A 212 -11.94 -14.75 -16.66
CA TYR A 212 -11.58 -14.39 -18.03
C TYR A 212 -10.24 -14.98 -18.48
N GLY A 213 -9.65 -15.92 -17.73
CA GLY A 213 -8.36 -16.52 -18.03
C GLY A 213 -7.18 -15.74 -17.49
N GLU A 214 -7.37 -14.93 -16.44
CA GLU A 214 -6.36 -14.04 -15.87
C GLU A 214 -5.12 -14.79 -15.37
N LEU A 215 -5.28 -16.05 -14.95
CA LEU A 215 -4.16 -16.86 -14.46
C LEU A 215 -3.31 -17.47 -15.58
N GLY A 216 -3.75 -17.42 -16.83
CA GLY A 216 -2.99 -17.94 -17.97
C GLY A 216 -2.74 -19.45 -17.98
N ASP A 217 -3.52 -20.22 -17.22
CA ASP A 217 -3.38 -21.68 -17.06
C ASP A 217 -4.20 -22.51 -18.09
N GLY A 218 -4.77 -21.85 -19.10
CA GLY A 218 -5.63 -22.46 -20.11
C GLY A 218 -7.05 -22.76 -19.63
N THR A 219 -7.42 -22.32 -18.44
CA THR A 219 -8.77 -22.50 -17.86
C THR A 219 -9.41 -21.16 -17.50
N THR A 220 -10.67 -21.20 -17.08
CA THR A 220 -11.39 -20.05 -16.50
C THR A 220 -11.83 -20.35 -15.06
N LYS A 221 -11.12 -21.24 -14.35
CA LYS A 221 -11.42 -21.60 -12.98
C LYS A 221 -10.50 -20.84 -12.04
N CYS A 222 -11.08 -20.16 -11.04
CA CYS A 222 -10.31 -19.52 -9.98
C CYS A 222 -9.45 -20.54 -9.20
N SER A 223 -8.34 -20.08 -8.65
CA SER A 223 -7.50 -20.88 -7.77
C SER A 223 -7.44 -20.26 -6.39
N VAL A 224 -7.79 -21.01 -5.36
CA VAL A 224 -7.71 -20.59 -3.95
C VAL A 224 -6.33 -20.84 -3.34
N VAL A 225 -5.40 -21.44 -4.10
CA VAL A 225 -4.02 -21.73 -3.71
C VAL A 225 -3.08 -21.29 -4.83
N PRO A 226 -1.82 -20.96 -4.54
CA PRO A 226 -0.81 -20.73 -5.56
C PRO A 226 -0.69 -21.95 -6.49
N LYS A 227 -0.74 -21.69 -7.79
CA LYS A 227 -0.65 -22.70 -8.85
C LYS A 227 0.49 -22.32 -9.81
N GLU A 228 1.38 -23.25 -10.09
CA GLU A 228 2.43 -23.06 -11.07
C GLU A 228 1.85 -22.92 -12.48
N ILE A 229 2.25 -21.87 -13.18
CA ILE A 229 1.85 -21.61 -14.56
C ILE A 229 2.95 -22.10 -15.49
N LYS A 230 2.65 -23.14 -16.23
CA LYS A 230 3.57 -23.66 -17.25
C LYS A 230 3.47 -22.83 -18.50
N VAL A 231 4.51 -22.05 -18.78
CA VAL A 231 4.63 -21.33 -20.06
C VAL A 231 5.01 -22.37 -21.12
N SER A 232 4.02 -22.88 -21.85
CA SER A 232 4.25 -23.75 -22.98
C SER A 232 4.69 -22.91 -24.19
N GLY A 233 5.98 -22.90 -24.50
CA GLY A 233 6.51 -22.26 -25.70
C GLY A 233 7.92 -21.68 -25.47
N SER A 234 8.86 -22.11 -26.28
CA SER A 234 10.16 -21.51 -26.44
C SER A 234 10.02 -20.09 -26.97
N GLY A 235 10.12 -19.06 -26.11
CA GLY A 235 10.07 -17.68 -26.58
C GLY A 235 9.76 -16.65 -25.51
N PHE A 236 10.50 -16.63 -24.43
CA PHE A 236 10.71 -15.37 -23.73
C PHE A 236 11.76 -14.60 -24.57
N LEU A 237 11.31 -13.79 -25.51
CA LEU A 237 12.13 -12.76 -26.11
C LEU A 237 12.50 -11.79 -24.99
N GLY A 238 13.79 -11.78 -24.61
CA GLY A 238 14.32 -10.83 -23.66
C GLY A 238 13.97 -9.42 -24.07
N MET A 239 13.35 -8.67 -23.18
CA MET A 239 13.42 -7.22 -23.20
C MET A 239 14.72 -6.84 -22.48
N GLU A 240 15.72 -6.47 -23.29
CA GLU A 240 16.86 -5.70 -22.85
C GLU A 240 16.43 -4.29 -22.42
#